data_522c1ce74f35ad0ddcf1b04fd0716c79
#
_entry.id   522c1ce74f35ad0ddcf1b04fd0716c79
#
_cell.length_a   1.000
_cell.length_b   1.000
_cell.length_c   1.000
_cell.angle_alpha   90.00
_cell.angle_beta   90.00
_cell.angle_gamma   90.00
#
_symmetry.space_group_name_H-M   'P 1'
#
loop_
_entity.id
_entity.type
_entity.pdbx_description
1 polymer ?
#
loop_
_entity_poly.entity_id
_entity_poly.type
_entity_poly.pdbx_seq_one_letter_code
_entity_poly.pdbx_strand_id
1 'polypeptide(L)'
;YKRQAEHVVLKKGEFKLIKLGVSMQLPAGYEAVIVPRSSTYKNFGIIQTNHMGVVDESYCGDDDVWMMPALAMRDTEINVNDRICQFRIQKHQPVIRFEETDTLGNENRGGIGSTGRA
;
A
#
# COMPACT_ATOMS: atom_id res chain seq x y z
N TYR A 1 -1.00 -2.48 -18.58
CA TYR A 1 0.29 -2.53 -19.28
C TYR A 1 1.30 -3.29 -18.43
N LYS A 2 1.88 -4.32 -18.99
CA LYS A 2 2.78 -5.22 -18.26
C LYS A 2 4.23 -4.95 -18.66
N ARG A 3 5.10 -4.77 -17.68
CA ARG A 3 6.54 -4.62 -17.87
C ARG A 3 7.28 -5.76 -17.19
N GLN A 4 8.54 -5.97 -17.57
CA GLN A 4 9.37 -6.98 -16.93
C GLN A 4 9.66 -6.57 -15.48
N ALA A 5 9.37 -7.47 -14.54
CA ALA A 5 9.75 -7.30 -13.15
C ALA A 5 11.26 -7.51 -13.00
N GLU A 6 11.84 -6.97 -11.94
CA GLU A 6 13.27 -7.06 -11.69
C GLU A 6 13.61 -8.10 -10.63
N HIS A 7 14.81 -8.68 -10.77
CA HIS A 7 15.42 -9.49 -9.72
C HIS A 7 16.04 -8.55 -8.68
N VAL A 8 15.78 -8.79 -7.40
CA VAL A 8 16.19 -7.90 -6.32
C VAL A 8 16.94 -8.67 -5.27
N VAL A 9 18.13 -8.17 -4.89
CA VAL A 9 18.91 -8.67 -3.76
C VAL A 9 19.02 -7.54 -2.75
N LEU A 10 18.60 -7.79 -1.52
CA LEU A 10 18.66 -6.82 -0.44
C LEU A 10 19.39 -7.43 0.75
N LYS A 11 20.21 -6.61 1.40
CA LYS A 11 20.80 -6.92 2.68
C LYS A 11 19.94 -6.38 3.80
N LYS A 12 20.02 -6.98 4.97
CA LYS A 12 19.32 -6.50 6.16
C LYS A 12 19.50 -5.00 6.34
N GLY A 13 18.39 -4.29 6.47
CA GLY A 13 18.37 -2.84 6.66
C GLY A 13 18.30 -2.02 5.37
N GLU A 14 18.44 -2.64 4.21
CA GLU A 14 18.30 -1.92 2.95
C GLU A 14 16.85 -1.68 2.59
N PHE A 15 16.60 -0.51 1.99
CA PHE A 15 15.30 -0.10 1.48
C PHE A 15 15.32 -0.02 -0.05
N LYS A 16 14.23 -0.43 -0.68
CA LYS A 16 14.07 -0.32 -2.13
C LYS A 16 12.62 -0.15 -2.51
N LEU A 17 12.39 0.68 -3.52
CA LEU A 17 11.11 0.74 -4.24
C LEU A 17 11.11 -0.38 -5.29
N ILE A 18 10.44 -1.48 -4.98
CA ILE A 18 10.44 -2.65 -5.87
C ILE A 18 9.37 -2.48 -6.93
N LYS A 19 9.77 -2.49 -8.19
CA LYS A 19 8.84 -2.42 -9.32
C LYS A 19 8.08 -3.72 -9.46
N LEU A 20 6.76 -3.62 -9.56
CA LEU A 20 5.88 -4.78 -9.64
C LEU A 20 5.62 -5.25 -11.07
N GLY A 21 6.17 -4.54 -12.06
CA GLY A 21 6.07 -4.94 -13.45
C GLY A 21 4.74 -4.65 -14.12
N VAL A 22 3.94 -3.76 -13.57
CA VAL A 22 2.63 -3.42 -14.13
C VAL A 22 2.36 -1.92 -14.06
N SER A 23 1.73 -1.39 -15.10
CA SER A 23 1.07 -0.10 -15.13
C SER A 23 -0.38 -0.34 -15.53
N MET A 24 -1.32 0.38 -14.93
CA MET A 24 -2.72 0.05 -15.11
C MET A 24 -3.58 1.31 -15.15
N GLN A 25 -4.55 1.32 -16.06
CA GLN A 25 -5.60 2.33 -16.07
C GLN A 25 -6.81 1.77 -15.32
N LEU A 26 -7.12 2.37 -14.18
CA LEU A 26 -8.28 1.98 -13.40
C LEU A 26 -9.55 2.59 -13.95
N PRO A 27 -10.72 1.96 -13.75
CA PRO A 27 -11.99 2.59 -14.10
C PRO A 27 -12.15 3.91 -13.34
N ALA A 28 -12.84 4.86 -13.95
CA ALA A 28 -13.14 6.13 -13.30
C ALA A 28 -13.91 5.90 -11.98
N GLY A 29 -13.50 6.59 -10.93
CA GLY A 29 -14.10 6.45 -9.61
C GLY A 29 -13.54 5.30 -8.77
N TYR A 30 -12.48 4.64 -9.23
CA TYR A 30 -11.86 3.54 -8.52
C TYR A 30 -10.41 3.85 -8.18
N GLU A 31 -9.91 3.16 -7.19
CA GLU A 31 -8.52 3.19 -6.78
C GLU A 31 -8.03 1.76 -6.55
N ALA A 32 -6.73 1.57 -6.55
CA ALA A 32 -6.15 0.30 -6.12
C ALA A 32 -5.43 0.48 -4.79
N VAL A 33 -5.42 -0.57 -3.97
CA VAL A 33 -4.63 -0.62 -2.76
C VAL A 33 -3.67 -1.80 -2.84
N ILE A 34 -2.41 -1.54 -2.53
CA ILE A 34 -1.34 -2.53 -2.54
C ILE A 34 -0.96 -2.82 -1.10
N VAL A 35 -1.04 -4.09 -0.73
CA VAL A 35 -0.74 -4.55 0.62
C VAL A 35 0.13 -5.80 0.55
N PRO A 36 0.86 -6.13 1.64
CA PRO A 36 1.60 -7.39 1.69
C PRO A 36 0.64 -8.59 1.64
N ARG A 37 1.17 -9.72 1.21
CA ARG A 37 0.49 -11.00 1.40
C ARG A 37 0.75 -11.52 2.81
N SER A 38 -0.07 -12.44 3.29
CA SER A 38 0.14 -13.06 4.60
C SER A 38 1.50 -13.73 4.73
N SER A 39 2.08 -14.17 3.62
CA SER A 39 3.37 -14.87 3.57
C SER A 39 4.56 -13.98 3.21
N THR A 40 4.34 -12.70 2.96
CA THR A 40 5.41 -11.80 2.48
C THR A 40 6.60 -11.74 3.43
N TYR A 41 6.36 -11.48 4.70
CA TYR A 41 7.45 -11.41 5.68
C TYR A 41 8.11 -12.77 5.90
N LYS A 42 7.31 -13.81 6.02
CA LYS A 42 7.83 -15.17 6.23
C LYS A 42 8.75 -15.61 5.10
N ASN A 43 8.33 -15.40 3.86
CA ASN A 43 9.08 -15.88 2.70
C ASN A 43 10.24 -14.99 2.30
N PHE A 44 10.10 -13.69 2.46
CA PHE A 44 11.07 -12.73 1.94
C PHE A 44 11.73 -11.85 2.98
N GLY A 45 11.22 -11.83 4.22
CA GLY A 45 11.77 -11.00 5.26
C GLY A 45 11.69 -9.50 5.00
N ILE A 46 10.73 -9.06 4.21
CA ILE A 46 10.54 -7.65 3.87
C ILE A 46 9.26 -7.11 4.49
N ILE A 47 9.30 -5.83 4.81
CA ILE A 47 8.14 -5.08 5.32
C ILE A 47 7.81 -4.00 4.29
N GLN A 48 6.53 -3.86 3.98
CA GLN A 48 6.04 -2.74 3.17
C GLN A 48 5.97 -1.50 4.05
N THR A 49 6.77 -0.49 3.72
CA THR A 49 6.99 0.66 4.61
C THR A 49 5.82 1.62 4.67
N ASN A 50 4.96 1.63 3.66
CA ASN A 50 3.77 2.47 3.66
C ASN A 50 2.50 1.73 4.12
N HIS A 51 2.62 0.51 4.64
CA HIS A 51 1.54 -0.36 5.05
C HIS A 51 0.54 -0.67 3.93
N MET A 52 -0.05 0.35 3.35
CA MET A 52 -1.00 0.25 2.25
C MET A 52 -0.66 1.31 1.22
N GLY A 53 -0.30 0.88 0.03
CA GLY A 53 -0.07 1.79 -1.09
C GLY A 53 -1.38 2.09 -1.78
N VAL A 54 -1.73 3.37 -1.89
CA VAL A 54 -2.95 3.78 -2.61
C VAL A 54 -2.54 4.25 -3.99
N VAL A 55 -3.10 3.62 -5.02
CA VAL A 55 -2.88 3.98 -6.42
C VAL A 55 -4.12 4.73 -6.91
N ASP A 56 -3.95 6.01 -7.17
CA ASP A 56 -5.02 6.85 -7.69
C ASP A 56 -5.28 6.54 -9.17
N GLU A 57 -6.50 6.77 -9.61
CA GLU A 57 -6.87 6.55 -11.03
C GLU A 57 -6.06 7.42 -12.00
N SER A 58 -5.52 8.54 -11.55
CA SER A 58 -4.67 9.41 -12.35
C SER A 58 -3.29 8.84 -12.64
N TYR A 59 -2.87 7.82 -11.88
CA TYR A 59 -1.58 7.15 -12.04
C TYR A 59 -1.71 6.04 -13.08
N CYS A 60 -1.85 6.45 -14.35
CA CYS A 60 -2.27 5.55 -15.42
C CYS A 60 -1.42 5.62 -16.69
N GLY A 61 -0.23 6.22 -16.61
CA GLY A 61 0.71 6.27 -17.74
C GLY A 61 1.51 4.98 -17.87
N ASP A 62 2.11 4.78 -19.04
CA ASP A 62 2.94 3.60 -19.30
C ASP A 62 4.13 3.49 -18.35
N ASP A 63 4.68 4.64 -17.95
CA ASP A 63 5.81 4.69 -17.04
C ASP A 63 5.41 4.80 -15.57
N ASP A 64 4.12 4.87 -15.30
CA ASP A 64 3.57 4.88 -13.95
C ASP A 64 3.49 3.44 -13.43
N VAL A 65 4.64 2.84 -13.23
CA VAL A 65 4.77 1.46 -12.77
C VAL A 65 4.43 1.35 -11.29
N TRP A 66 3.61 0.39 -10.96
CA TRP A 66 3.27 0.10 -9.56
C TRP A 66 4.50 -0.41 -8.83
N MET A 67 4.68 0.06 -7.60
CA MET A 67 5.84 -0.28 -6.78
C MET A 67 5.43 -0.64 -5.37
N MET A 68 6.27 -1.48 -4.73
CA MET A 68 6.17 -1.78 -3.32
C MET A 68 7.41 -1.23 -2.61
N PRO A 69 7.26 -0.23 -1.73
CA PRO A 69 8.39 0.22 -0.92
C PRO A 69 8.67 -0.84 0.15
N ALA A 70 9.88 -1.39 0.14
CA ALA A 70 10.23 -2.51 0.99
C ALA A 70 11.48 -2.24 1.81
N LEU A 71 11.42 -2.60 3.09
CA LEU A 71 12.56 -2.62 4.00
C LEU A 71 12.92 -4.07 4.30
N ALA A 72 14.16 -4.45 4.04
CA ALA A 72 14.63 -5.79 4.33
C ALA A 72 15.00 -5.93 5.79
N MET A 73 14.37 -6.89 6.47
CA MET A 73 14.64 -7.20 7.88
C MET A 73 15.69 -8.31 8.03
N ARG A 74 16.06 -8.94 6.94
CA ARG A 74 17.14 -9.90 6.81
C ARG A 74 17.66 -9.87 5.38
N ASP A 75 18.81 -10.48 5.15
CA ASP A 75 19.30 -10.66 3.79
C ASP A 75 18.30 -11.48 2.99
N THR A 76 17.93 -11.02 1.81
CA THR A 76 16.87 -11.63 1.03
C THR A 76 17.11 -11.47 -0.46
N GLU A 77 16.50 -12.36 -1.21
CA GLU A 77 16.52 -12.35 -2.66
C GLU A 77 15.10 -12.56 -3.17
N ILE A 78 14.69 -11.70 -4.10
CA ILE A 78 13.38 -11.76 -4.73
C ILE A 78 13.60 -12.00 -6.22
N ASN A 79 13.11 -13.14 -6.69
CA ASN A 79 13.24 -13.52 -8.08
C ASN A 79 12.09 -12.96 -8.91
N VAL A 80 12.32 -12.87 -10.21
CA VAL A 80 11.27 -12.51 -11.17
C VAL A 80 10.09 -13.48 -11.00
N ASN A 81 8.88 -12.94 -10.96
CA ASN A 81 7.61 -13.65 -10.74
C ASN A 81 7.35 -14.10 -9.30
N ASP A 82 8.20 -13.79 -8.36
CA ASP A 82 7.86 -13.97 -6.95
C ASP A 82 6.70 -13.06 -6.55
N ARG A 83 5.78 -13.59 -5.77
CA ARG A 83 4.60 -12.86 -5.31
C ARG A 83 4.89 -12.22 -3.96
N ILE A 84 5.23 -10.95 -3.96
CA ILE A 84 5.63 -10.23 -2.74
C ILE A 84 4.53 -9.38 -2.14
N CYS A 85 3.48 -9.11 -2.89
CA CYS A 85 2.35 -8.32 -2.42
C CYS A 85 1.09 -8.70 -3.18
N GLN A 86 0.00 -8.07 -2.81
CA GLN A 86 -1.29 -8.24 -3.46
C GLN A 86 -1.95 -6.87 -3.62
N PHE A 87 -2.97 -6.80 -4.44
CA PHE A 87 -3.72 -5.56 -4.59
C PHE A 87 -5.22 -5.83 -4.67
N ARG A 88 -5.99 -4.79 -4.37
CA ARG A 88 -7.43 -4.77 -4.56
C ARG A 88 -7.82 -3.50 -5.27
N ILE A 89 -8.86 -3.58 -6.09
CA ILE A 89 -9.46 -2.44 -6.76
C ILE A 89 -10.80 -2.19 -6.09
N GLN A 90 -11.01 -0.95 -5.65
CA GLN A 90 -12.20 -0.56 -4.89
C GLN A 90 -12.63 0.84 -5.31
N LYS A 91 -13.89 1.17 -5.04
CA LYS A 91 -14.36 2.53 -5.23
C LYS A 91 -13.56 3.47 -4.34
N HIS A 92 -13.09 4.57 -4.90
CA HIS A 92 -12.40 5.56 -4.09
C HIS A 92 -13.39 6.30 -3.20
N GLN A 93 -12.86 6.97 -2.19
CA GLN A 93 -13.64 7.78 -1.29
C GLN A 93 -14.48 8.81 -2.06
N PRO A 94 -15.75 9.00 -1.71
CA PRO A 94 -16.55 10.06 -2.32
C PRO A 94 -15.96 11.44 -2.03
N VAL A 95 -16.31 12.41 -2.86
CA VAL A 95 -15.88 13.78 -2.64
C VAL A 95 -16.40 14.23 -1.28
N ILE A 96 -15.48 14.64 -0.41
CA ILE A 96 -15.79 15.10 0.95
C ILE A 96 -15.47 16.56 1.04
N ARG A 97 -16.40 17.31 1.62
CA ARG A 97 -16.24 18.72 1.89
C ARG A 97 -16.09 18.91 3.39
N PHE A 98 -15.01 19.56 3.79
CA PHE A 98 -14.82 19.90 5.20
C PHE A 98 -15.41 21.26 5.49
N GLU A 99 -16.09 21.35 6.62
CA GLU A 99 -16.67 22.60 7.11
C GLU A 99 -16.12 22.85 8.51
N GLU A 100 -15.37 23.94 8.65
CA GLU A 100 -14.79 24.31 9.94
C GLU A 100 -15.87 24.92 10.84
N THR A 101 -15.85 24.55 12.10
CA THR A 101 -16.83 25.03 13.08
C THR A 101 -16.14 25.28 14.42
N ASP A 102 -16.67 26.24 15.20
CA ASP A 102 -16.15 26.55 16.53
C ASP A 102 -16.51 25.48 17.56
N THR A 103 -17.59 24.76 17.33
CA THR A 103 -18.02 23.68 18.22
C THR A 103 -18.78 22.63 17.42
N LEU A 104 -18.66 21.36 17.82
CA LEU A 104 -19.45 20.28 17.24
C LEU A 104 -20.84 20.15 17.88
N GLY A 105 -21.06 20.76 19.06
CA GLY A 105 -22.37 20.77 19.75
C GLY A 105 -22.82 19.43 20.30
N ASN A 106 -21.93 18.44 20.35
CA ASN A 106 -22.24 17.09 20.82
C ASN A 106 -21.58 16.81 22.17
N GLU A 107 -22.17 15.87 22.92
CA GLU A 107 -21.52 15.34 24.11
C GLU A 107 -20.25 14.57 23.75
N ASN A 108 -19.24 14.71 24.59
CA ASN A 108 -18.01 13.92 24.44
C ASN A 108 -18.29 12.46 24.79
N ARG A 109 -17.91 11.55 23.91
CA ARG A 109 -18.00 10.11 24.17
C ARG A 109 -16.86 9.61 25.04
N GLY A 110 -15.69 10.25 24.95
CA GLY A 110 -14.45 9.79 25.52
C GLY A 110 -13.64 8.95 24.52
N GLY A 111 -12.40 8.72 24.86
CA GLY A 111 -11.43 8.09 23.99
C GLY A 111 -11.05 6.67 24.41
N ILE A 112 -9.81 6.33 24.14
CA ILE A 112 -9.24 5.01 24.44
C ILE A 112 -9.35 4.74 25.94
N GLY A 113 -9.94 3.60 26.32
CA GLY A 113 -10.14 3.19 27.69
C GLY A 113 -11.41 3.73 28.35
N SER A 114 -12.17 4.60 27.68
CA SER A 114 -13.40 5.18 28.25
C SER A 114 -14.52 4.16 28.44
N THR A 115 -14.52 3.09 27.65
CA THR A 115 -15.52 2.02 27.74
C THR A 115 -15.10 0.90 28.70
N GLY A 116 -13.96 1.03 29.35
CA GLY A 116 -13.44 0.03 30.27
C GLY A 116 -12.76 -1.13 29.60
N ARG A 117 -12.35 -2.11 30.41
CA ARG A 117 -11.58 -3.29 29.98
C ARG A 117 -12.44 -4.51 29.75
N ALA A 118 -13.62 -4.49 30.21
CA ALA A 118 -14.52 -5.63 30.12
C ALA A 118 -15.21 -5.70 28.77
#